data_c21e84969513b3d418c30b9bc2f2ac89
#
_entry.id   c21e84969513b3d418c30b9bc2f2ac89
#
_cell.length_a   1.000
_cell.length_b   1.000
_cell.length_c   1.000
_cell.angle_alpha   90.00
_cell.angle_beta   90.00
_cell.angle_gamma   90.00
#
_symmetry.space_group_name_H-M   'P 1'
#
loop_
_entity.id
_entity.type
_entity.pdbx_description
1 polymer ?
#
loop_
_entity_poly.entity_id
_entity_poly.type
_entity_poly.pdbx_seq_one_letter_code
_entity_poly.pdbx_strand_id
1 'polypeptide(L)'
;MKRREALLAMGALAAAGAVRAAPPTGIPLARDFGDDGRRARAARIPIVVLYSLPGCPYCEEIRRSHLAPMGRETGSSGRLIIRQVDVNGEQALVGFSGETTTHARHARERGVKMAPVVHFLSPAGDPIAPPLVGMLLPDFYAAYLDASLETATAKVRAG
;
A
#
# COMPACT_ATOMS: atom_id res chain seq x y z
N MET A 1 67.48 -18.94 29.08
CA MET A 1 66.30 -19.69 29.50
C MET A 1 65.18 -18.72 29.89
N LYS A 2 64.18 -18.54 29.05
CA LYS A 2 62.81 -18.17 29.41
C LYS A 2 62.06 -18.05 28.10
N ARG A 3 61.25 -19.07 27.80
CA ARG A 3 60.35 -19.14 26.67
C ARG A 3 59.24 -18.13 26.82
N ARG A 4 59.05 -17.24 25.88
CA ARG A 4 57.90 -16.38 25.77
C ARG A 4 56.94 -16.98 24.71
N GLU A 5 55.90 -17.60 25.20
CA GLU A 5 54.80 -18.06 24.36
C GLU A 5 53.99 -16.86 23.94
N ALA A 6 53.97 -16.59 22.66
CA ALA A 6 53.12 -15.59 22.04
C ALA A 6 51.73 -16.24 21.76
N LEU A 7 50.76 -15.86 22.55
CA LEU A 7 49.34 -16.23 22.27
C LEU A 7 48.82 -15.36 21.16
N LEU A 8 48.62 -15.96 19.98
CA LEU A 8 47.91 -15.37 18.85
C LEU A 8 46.41 -15.47 19.14
N ALA A 9 45.79 -14.37 19.53
CA ALA A 9 44.33 -14.24 19.62
C ALA A 9 43.75 -14.08 18.20
N MET A 10 43.21 -15.15 17.68
CA MET A 10 42.46 -15.14 16.41
C MET A 10 41.05 -14.57 16.71
N GLY A 11 40.85 -13.29 16.40
CA GLY A 11 39.56 -12.64 16.43
C GLY A 11 38.70 -13.12 15.26
N ALA A 12 37.72 -13.97 15.55
CA ALA A 12 36.69 -14.34 14.58
C ALA A 12 35.74 -13.15 14.36
N LEU A 13 35.85 -12.46 13.23
CA LEU A 13 34.90 -11.46 12.78
C LEU A 13 33.63 -12.20 12.33
N ALA A 14 32.62 -12.25 13.20
CA ALA A 14 31.30 -12.71 12.83
C ALA A 14 30.66 -11.67 11.89
N ALA A 15 30.70 -11.93 10.58
CA ALA A 15 29.93 -11.18 9.61
C ALA A 15 28.44 -11.49 9.83
N ALA A 16 27.75 -10.61 10.55
CA ALA A 16 26.29 -10.63 10.65
C ALA A 16 25.71 -10.29 9.28
N GLY A 17 25.43 -11.31 8.48
CA GLY A 17 24.72 -11.17 7.23
C GLY A 17 23.33 -10.59 7.52
N ALA A 18 23.10 -9.35 7.12
CA ALA A 18 21.77 -8.76 7.13
C ALA A 18 20.88 -9.58 6.18
N VAL A 19 20.02 -10.42 6.75
CA VAL A 19 18.97 -11.11 5.98
C VAL A 19 18.04 -10.02 5.45
N ARG A 20 18.20 -9.67 4.17
CA ARG A 20 17.22 -8.82 3.48
C ARG A 20 15.95 -9.63 3.37
N ALA A 21 14.93 -9.23 4.14
CA ALA A 21 13.59 -9.77 3.97
C ALA A 21 13.17 -9.56 2.51
N ALA A 22 12.68 -10.63 1.87
CA ALA A 22 12.10 -10.52 0.52
C ALA A 22 10.98 -9.47 0.55
N PRO A 23 10.86 -8.63 -0.49
CA PRO A 23 9.79 -7.64 -0.53
C PRO A 23 8.43 -8.35 -0.41
N PRO A 24 7.49 -7.80 0.36
CA PRO A 24 6.18 -8.41 0.52
C PRO A 24 5.52 -8.60 -0.85
N THR A 25 5.02 -9.79 -1.12
CA THR A 25 4.39 -10.17 -2.39
C THR A 25 3.01 -9.55 -2.59
N GLY A 26 2.49 -8.85 -1.58
CA GLY A 26 1.19 -8.20 -1.58
C GLY A 26 1.26 -6.69 -1.41
N ILE A 27 0.11 -6.05 -1.41
CA ILE A 27 -0.03 -4.63 -1.05
C ILE A 27 -0.18 -4.50 0.47
N PRO A 28 0.39 -3.45 1.11
CA PRO A 28 0.30 -3.27 2.55
C PRO A 28 -1.13 -2.99 3.02
N LEU A 29 -1.51 -3.56 4.16
CA LEU A 29 -2.74 -3.16 4.86
C LEU A 29 -2.62 -1.69 5.32
N ALA A 30 -3.72 -0.97 5.22
CA ALA A 30 -3.83 0.37 5.76
C ALA A 30 -3.71 0.33 7.30
N ARG A 31 -2.90 1.23 7.87
CA ARG A 31 -2.72 1.36 9.31
C ARG A 31 -2.93 2.78 9.79
N ASP A 32 -2.44 3.75 9.04
CA ASP A 32 -2.50 5.17 9.36
C ASP A 32 -2.62 6.00 8.08
N PHE A 33 -3.84 6.40 7.76
CA PHE A 33 -4.11 7.27 6.62
C PHE A 33 -3.69 8.73 6.89
N GLY A 34 -3.57 9.13 8.14
CA GLY A 34 -3.02 10.45 8.47
C GLY A 34 -1.54 10.55 8.08
N ASP A 35 -0.75 9.50 8.37
CA ASP A 35 0.65 9.42 7.93
C ASP A 35 0.77 9.31 6.42
N ASP A 36 0.01 8.41 5.79
CA ASP A 36 -0.03 8.26 4.33
C ASP A 36 -0.41 9.58 3.65
N GLY A 37 -1.37 10.32 4.20
CA GLY A 37 -1.80 11.62 3.70
C GLY A 37 -0.69 12.68 3.78
N ARG A 38 0.05 12.75 4.89
CA ARG A 38 1.22 13.65 5.01
C ARG A 38 2.30 13.33 3.97
N ARG A 39 2.61 12.05 3.80
CA ARG A 39 3.60 11.57 2.81
C ARG A 39 3.13 11.85 1.39
N ALA A 40 1.86 11.57 1.08
CA ALA A 40 1.25 11.81 -0.22
C ALA A 40 1.28 13.31 -0.57
N ARG A 41 0.98 14.18 0.39
CA ARG A 41 1.02 15.64 0.22
C ARG A 41 2.44 16.12 -0.07
N ALA A 42 3.42 15.68 0.71
CA ALA A 42 4.82 16.07 0.53
C ALA A 42 5.37 15.66 -0.84
N ALA A 43 4.98 14.48 -1.33
CA ALA A 43 5.41 13.95 -2.62
C ALA A 43 4.51 14.35 -3.80
N ARG A 44 3.34 14.97 -3.56
CA ARG A 44 2.32 15.34 -4.56
C ARG A 44 1.85 14.12 -5.36
N ILE A 45 1.46 13.06 -4.66
CA ILE A 45 1.04 11.78 -5.21
C ILE A 45 -0.34 11.36 -4.68
N PRO A 46 -1.12 10.56 -5.45
CA PRO A 46 -2.39 10.02 -4.98
C PRO A 46 -2.19 8.82 -4.04
N ILE A 47 -3.26 8.53 -3.29
CA ILE A 47 -3.40 7.30 -2.48
C ILE A 47 -4.42 6.40 -3.15
N VAL A 48 -4.03 5.16 -3.45
CA VAL A 48 -4.88 4.12 -4.04
C VAL A 48 -5.26 3.13 -2.94
N VAL A 49 -6.55 2.89 -2.75
CA VAL A 49 -7.06 1.98 -1.72
C VAL A 49 -7.87 0.86 -2.35
N LEU A 50 -7.38 -0.38 -2.19
CA LEU A 50 -8.15 -1.58 -2.51
C LEU A 50 -9.00 -1.97 -1.29
N TYR A 51 -10.31 -1.95 -1.44
CA TYR A 51 -11.24 -2.56 -0.49
C TYR A 51 -11.46 -4.02 -0.88
N SER A 52 -11.13 -4.92 0.03
CA SER A 52 -11.04 -6.36 -0.22
C SER A 52 -11.80 -7.18 0.83
N LEU A 53 -12.07 -8.42 0.51
CA LEU A 53 -12.59 -9.43 1.43
C LEU A 53 -11.70 -10.67 1.41
N PRO A 54 -11.52 -11.37 2.54
CA PRO A 54 -10.88 -12.67 2.56
C PRO A 54 -11.60 -13.66 1.64
N GLY A 55 -10.84 -14.44 0.86
CA GLY A 55 -11.40 -15.45 -0.03
C GLY A 55 -12.09 -14.91 -1.30
N CYS A 56 -11.94 -13.62 -1.60
CA CYS A 56 -12.49 -12.99 -2.80
C CYS A 56 -11.54 -13.19 -4.01
N PRO A 57 -11.90 -14.01 -5.02
CA PRO A 57 -11.01 -14.29 -6.14
C PRO A 57 -10.67 -13.04 -6.98
N TYR A 58 -11.66 -12.16 -7.21
CA TYR A 58 -11.46 -10.93 -7.96
C TYR A 58 -10.58 -9.92 -7.19
N CYS A 59 -10.69 -9.89 -5.86
CA CYS A 59 -9.80 -9.07 -5.03
C CYS A 59 -8.34 -9.55 -5.15
N GLU A 60 -8.16 -10.88 -5.16
CA GLU A 60 -6.85 -11.49 -5.32
C GLU A 60 -6.26 -11.20 -6.70
N GLU A 61 -7.08 -11.27 -7.74
CA GLU A 61 -6.66 -10.96 -9.11
C GLU A 61 -6.20 -9.51 -9.22
N ILE A 62 -6.99 -8.54 -8.75
CA ILE A 62 -6.61 -7.12 -8.75
C ILE A 62 -5.32 -6.88 -7.95
N ARG A 63 -5.21 -7.52 -6.78
CA ARG A 63 -4.03 -7.41 -5.94
C ARG A 63 -2.78 -7.90 -6.65
N ARG A 64 -2.81 -9.15 -7.18
CA ARG A 64 -1.64 -9.81 -7.75
C ARG A 64 -1.24 -9.29 -9.12
N SER A 65 -2.23 -9.12 -10.00
CA SER A 65 -1.99 -8.86 -11.42
C SER A 65 -1.85 -7.36 -11.74
N HIS A 66 -2.40 -6.49 -10.88
CA HIS A 66 -2.41 -5.04 -11.14
C HIS A 66 -1.70 -4.25 -10.03
N LEU A 67 -2.21 -4.26 -8.80
CA LEU A 67 -1.75 -3.32 -7.77
C LEU A 67 -0.39 -3.69 -7.15
N ALA A 68 -0.09 -4.97 -6.93
CA ALA A 68 1.19 -5.36 -6.35
C ALA A 68 2.37 -5.12 -7.30
N PRO A 69 2.29 -5.42 -8.62
CA PRO A 69 3.31 -5.00 -9.58
C PRO A 69 3.52 -3.48 -9.59
N MET A 70 2.43 -2.72 -9.68
CA MET A 70 2.45 -1.26 -9.64
C MET A 70 3.10 -0.72 -8.35
N GLY A 71 2.79 -1.31 -7.19
CA GLY A 71 3.40 -0.95 -5.91
C GLY A 71 4.90 -1.21 -5.86
N ARG A 72 5.39 -2.26 -6.50
CA ARG A 72 6.84 -2.55 -6.61
C ARG A 72 7.55 -1.54 -7.51
N GLU A 73 6.98 -1.23 -8.65
CA GLU A 73 7.53 -0.28 -9.61
C GLU A 73 7.54 1.15 -9.05
N THR A 74 6.46 1.55 -8.37
CA THR A 74 6.31 2.89 -7.82
C THR A 74 6.92 3.04 -6.43
N GLY A 75 7.10 1.95 -5.68
CA GLY A 75 7.73 1.96 -4.37
C GLY A 75 9.14 2.54 -4.38
N SER A 76 9.90 2.30 -5.45
CA SER A 76 11.22 2.89 -5.68
C SER A 76 11.17 4.30 -6.28
N SER A 77 10.07 4.68 -6.95
CA SER A 77 9.90 5.99 -7.61
C SER A 77 9.01 6.96 -6.84
N GLY A 78 8.32 6.51 -5.78
CA GLY A 78 7.47 7.35 -4.94
C GLY A 78 6.29 7.99 -5.68
N ARG A 79 5.72 7.35 -6.71
CA ARG A 79 4.66 7.97 -7.55
C ARG A 79 3.26 7.82 -7.00
N LEU A 80 3.02 6.88 -6.10
CA LEU A 80 1.72 6.68 -5.43
C LEU A 80 1.88 5.87 -4.15
N ILE A 81 0.89 5.94 -3.28
CA ILE A 81 0.76 5.08 -2.10
C ILE A 81 -0.37 4.09 -2.36
N ILE A 82 -0.13 2.79 -2.19
CA ILE A 82 -1.16 1.77 -2.30
C ILE A 82 -1.40 1.15 -0.92
N ARG A 83 -2.68 1.00 -0.55
CA ARG A 83 -3.11 0.34 0.69
C ARG A 83 -4.28 -0.59 0.43
N GLN A 84 -4.40 -1.62 1.29
CA GLN A 84 -5.58 -2.46 1.35
C GLN A 84 -6.38 -2.18 2.62
N VAL A 85 -7.70 -2.17 2.49
CA VAL A 85 -8.67 -2.16 3.59
C VAL A 85 -9.53 -3.41 3.47
N ASP A 86 -9.64 -4.19 4.54
CA ASP A 86 -10.52 -5.36 4.59
C ASP A 86 -11.92 -4.90 5.02
N VAL A 87 -12.91 -5.03 4.12
CA VAL A 87 -14.26 -4.45 4.29
C VAL A 87 -14.95 -4.90 5.59
N ASN A 88 -14.67 -6.12 6.04
CA ASN A 88 -15.18 -6.68 7.30
C ASN A 88 -14.10 -6.81 8.37
N GLY A 89 -12.94 -6.16 8.20
CA GLY A 89 -11.79 -6.30 9.09
C GLY A 89 -11.94 -5.46 10.36
N GLU A 90 -11.61 -6.05 11.51
CA GLU A 90 -11.60 -5.37 12.81
C GLU A 90 -10.22 -4.80 13.16
N GLN A 91 -9.27 -4.86 12.24
CA GLN A 91 -7.95 -4.25 12.43
C GLN A 91 -8.07 -2.76 12.70
N ALA A 92 -7.31 -2.28 13.67
CA ALA A 92 -7.24 -0.87 14.00
C ALA A 92 -6.66 -0.05 12.83
N LEU A 93 -7.23 1.11 12.62
CA LEU A 93 -6.87 2.05 11.56
C LEU A 93 -6.96 3.47 12.11
N VAL A 94 -5.97 4.30 11.80
CA VAL A 94 -6.06 5.75 11.98
C VAL A 94 -6.55 6.36 10.68
N GLY A 95 -7.63 7.13 10.74
CA GLY A 95 -8.22 7.80 9.59
C GLY A 95 -7.45 9.05 9.14
N PHE A 96 -7.94 9.70 8.09
CA PHE A 96 -7.27 10.87 7.51
C PHE A 96 -7.21 12.08 8.44
N SER A 97 -8.17 12.23 9.35
CA SER A 97 -8.21 13.30 10.36
C SER A 97 -7.56 12.91 11.69
N GLY A 98 -6.94 11.72 11.77
CA GLY A 98 -6.28 11.21 12.97
C GLY A 98 -7.22 10.47 13.94
N GLU A 99 -8.47 10.25 13.56
CA GLU A 99 -9.44 9.48 14.34
C GLU A 99 -9.08 7.98 14.35
N THR A 100 -9.26 7.34 15.51
CA THR A 100 -9.12 5.88 15.61
C THR A 100 -10.39 5.19 15.15
N THR A 101 -10.25 4.24 14.23
CA THR A 101 -11.35 3.48 13.64
C THR A 101 -10.92 2.02 13.38
N THR A 102 -11.75 1.24 12.68
CA THR A 102 -11.39 -0.07 12.16
C THR A 102 -11.55 -0.09 10.64
N HIS A 103 -10.95 -1.09 9.98
CA HIS A 103 -11.11 -1.30 8.54
C HIS A 103 -12.58 -1.36 8.14
N ALA A 104 -13.40 -2.16 8.85
CA ALA A 104 -14.82 -2.30 8.57
C ALA A 104 -15.60 -0.98 8.73
N ARG A 105 -15.30 -0.22 9.77
CA ARG A 105 -15.96 1.07 10.00
C ARG A 105 -15.57 2.09 8.94
N HIS A 106 -14.28 2.19 8.63
CA HIS A 106 -13.78 3.06 7.56
C HIS A 106 -14.42 2.72 6.20
N ALA A 107 -14.52 1.44 5.84
CA ALA A 107 -15.17 1.02 4.59
C ALA A 107 -16.64 1.46 4.55
N ARG A 108 -17.39 1.28 5.64
CA ARG A 108 -18.79 1.73 5.74
C ARG A 108 -18.94 3.25 5.60
N GLU A 109 -18.08 4.02 6.26
CA GLU A 109 -18.09 5.50 6.19
C GLU A 109 -17.76 5.99 4.78
N ARG A 110 -16.98 5.23 4.01
CA ARG A 110 -16.69 5.48 2.60
C ARG A 110 -17.76 4.95 1.64
N GLY A 111 -18.88 4.41 2.15
CA GLY A 111 -19.97 3.86 1.35
C GLY A 111 -19.62 2.56 0.64
N VAL A 112 -18.52 1.89 1.00
CA VAL A 112 -18.09 0.62 0.40
C VAL A 112 -18.87 -0.52 1.05
N LYS A 113 -19.74 -1.18 0.25
CA LYS A 113 -20.64 -2.26 0.70
C LYS A 113 -20.28 -3.62 0.07
N MET A 114 -19.34 -3.63 -0.83
CA MET A 114 -18.91 -4.81 -1.59
C MET A 114 -17.42 -4.78 -1.87
N ALA A 115 -16.87 -5.89 -2.34
CA ALA A 115 -15.48 -6.01 -2.79
C ALA A 115 -15.41 -6.80 -4.11
N PRO A 116 -14.41 -6.53 -4.94
CA PRO A 116 -13.40 -5.50 -4.81
C PRO A 116 -13.91 -4.09 -5.18
N VAL A 117 -13.38 -3.08 -4.51
CA VAL A 117 -13.51 -1.67 -4.92
C VAL A 117 -12.15 -1.01 -4.83
N VAL A 118 -11.78 -0.21 -5.82
CA VAL A 118 -10.55 0.59 -5.78
C VAL A 118 -10.91 2.06 -5.79
N HIS A 119 -10.49 2.79 -4.75
CA HIS A 119 -10.60 4.23 -4.65
C HIS A 119 -9.29 4.93 -4.96
N PHE A 120 -9.38 6.10 -5.55
CA PHE A 120 -8.28 7.02 -5.83
C PHE A 120 -8.49 8.28 -5.01
N LEU A 121 -7.64 8.50 -4.03
CA LEU A 121 -7.83 9.52 -3.02
C LEU A 121 -6.75 10.59 -3.07
N SER A 122 -7.15 11.82 -2.73
CA SER A 122 -6.24 12.92 -2.46
C SER A 122 -5.44 12.66 -1.17
N PRO A 123 -4.39 13.44 -0.90
CA PRO A 123 -3.71 13.43 0.41
C PRO A 123 -4.61 13.73 1.61
N ALA A 124 -5.76 14.37 1.40
CA ALA A 124 -6.76 14.62 2.44
C ALA A 124 -7.81 13.51 2.57
N GLY A 125 -7.78 12.52 1.65
CA GLY A 125 -8.72 11.41 1.64
C GLY A 125 -9.96 11.64 0.78
N ASP A 126 -10.03 12.71 0.01
CA ASP A 126 -11.16 12.97 -0.88
C ASP A 126 -11.06 12.14 -2.15
N PRO A 127 -12.17 11.61 -2.70
CA PRO A 127 -12.19 10.95 -3.98
C PRO A 127 -11.80 11.92 -5.11
N ILE A 128 -10.79 11.58 -5.91
CA ILE A 128 -10.26 12.45 -6.99
C ILE A 128 -10.34 11.82 -8.37
N ALA A 129 -10.75 10.57 -8.46
CA ALA A 129 -11.08 9.91 -9.72
C ALA A 129 -12.24 8.94 -9.51
N PRO A 130 -12.95 8.51 -10.57
CA PRO A 130 -14.01 7.50 -10.46
C PRO A 130 -13.47 6.22 -9.81
N PRO A 131 -14.22 5.63 -8.85
CA PRO A 131 -13.84 4.35 -8.27
C PRO A 131 -14.02 3.22 -9.29
N LEU A 132 -13.20 2.18 -9.17
CA LEU A 132 -13.44 0.94 -9.89
C LEU A 132 -14.19 -0.02 -8.96
N VAL A 133 -15.40 -0.40 -9.36
CA VAL A 133 -16.31 -1.26 -8.58
C VAL A 133 -16.42 -2.61 -9.25
N GLY A 134 -16.00 -3.68 -8.54
CA GLY A 134 -15.95 -5.02 -9.11
C GLY A 134 -14.85 -5.20 -10.16
N MET A 135 -14.97 -6.27 -10.93
CA MET A 135 -14.10 -6.60 -12.07
C MET A 135 -14.96 -7.02 -13.25
N LEU A 136 -15.83 -6.11 -13.71
CA LEU A 136 -16.86 -6.41 -14.72
C LEU A 136 -16.28 -6.71 -16.11
N LEU A 137 -15.15 -6.12 -16.46
CA LEU A 137 -14.46 -6.29 -17.72
C LEU A 137 -12.97 -6.59 -17.48
N PRO A 138 -12.61 -7.84 -17.17
CA PRO A 138 -11.23 -8.20 -16.83
C PRO A 138 -10.19 -7.77 -17.87
N ASP A 139 -10.50 -7.96 -19.17
CA ASP A 139 -9.58 -7.63 -20.26
C ASP A 139 -9.30 -6.12 -20.39
N PHE A 140 -10.17 -5.28 -19.85
CA PHE A 140 -10.04 -3.82 -19.88
C PHE A 140 -9.69 -3.21 -18.54
N TYR A 141 -9.57 -4.03 -17.48
CA TYR A 141 -9.38 -3.53 -16.12
C TYR A 141 -8.13 -2.66 -15.98
N ALA A 142 -7.01 -3.09 -16.59
CA ALA A 142 -5.77 -2.32 -16.59
C ALA A 142 -5.96 -0.93 -17.19
N ALA A 143 -6.65 -0.82 -18.33
CA ALA A 143 -6.90 0.46 -19.00
C ALA A 143 -7.76 1.41 -18.13
N TYR A 144 -8.77 0.90 -17.44
CA TYR A 144 -9.57 1.70 -16.49
C TYR A 144 -8.77 2.14 -15.27
N LEU A 145 -7.91 1.25 -14.76
CA LEU A 145 -7.03 1.55 -13.64
C LEU A 145 -6.06 2.68 -14.02
N ASP A 146 -5.42 2.57 -15.18
CA ASP A 146 -4.47 3.57 -15.68
C ASP A 146 -5.15 4.93 -15.91
N ALA A 147 -6.33 4.96 -16.52
CA ALA A 147 -7.09 6.19 -16.77
C ALA A 147 -7.50 6.90 -15.47
N SER A 148 -7.96 6.13 -14.46
CA SER A 148 -8.32 6.68 -13.15
C SER A 148 -7.08 7.18 -12.41
N LEU A 149 -5.96 6.48 -12.52
CA LEU A 149 -4.70 6.86 -11.89
C LEU A 149 -4.10 8.12 -12.53
N GLU A 150 -4.17 8.24 -13.85
CA GLU A 150 -3.76 9.45 -14.57
C GLU A 150 -4.59 10.66 -14.11
N THR A 151 -5.92 10.51 -14.06
CA THR A 151 -6.84 11.53 -13.55
C THR A 151 -6.49 11.94 -12.12
N ALA A 152 -6.28 10.98 -11.23
CA ALA A 152 -5.93 11.24 -9.84
C ALA A 152 -4.59 11.96 -9.71
N THR A 153 -3.59 11.52 -10.46
CA THR A 153 -2.25 12.11 -10.46
C THR A 153 -2.28 13.56 -10.95
N ALA A 154 -3.02 13.83 -12.03
CA ALA A 154 -3.19 15.18 -12.55
C ALA A 154 -3.83 16.12 -11.51
N LYS A 155 -4.89 15.67 -10.84
CA LYS A 155 -5.58 16.47 -9.81
C LYS A 155 -4.70 16.77 -8.60
N VAL A 156 -3.93 15.80 -8.10
CA VAL A 156 -3.03 16.03 -6.95
C VAL A 156 -1.91 17.00 -7.32
N ARG A 157 -1.45 17.01 -8.57
CA ARG A 157 -0.38 17.93 -9.03
C ARG A 157 -0.88 19.34 -9.31
N ALA A 158 -2.15 19.48 -9.64
CA ALA A 158 -2.77 20.78 -9.93
C ALA A 158 -3.15 21.58 -8.66
N GLY A 159 -3.39 20.92 -7.53
CA GLY A 159 -3.72 21.51 -6.22
C GLY A 159 -2.53 21.54 -5.30
#